data_01b938f75d9e91ed51840a1162a16127
#
_entry.id   01b938f75d9e91ed51840a1162a16127
#
_cell.length_a   1.000
_cell.length_b   1.000
_cell.length_c   1.000
_cell.angle_alpha   90.00
_cell.angle_beta   90.00
_cell.angle_gamma   90.00
#
_symmetry.space_group_name_H-M   'P 1'
#
loop_
_entity.id
_entity.type
_entity.pdbx_description
1 polymer ?
#
loop_
_entity_poly.entity_id
_entity_poly.type
_entity_poly.pdbx_seq_one_letter_code
_entity_poly.pdbx_strand_id
1 'polypeptide(L)'
;MSALAQMEPKEEPIHLDVKDLTFGYAGREPVLKNLNMQLSGGARCLLIGANGAGKSTILRILSGRHLTAGNGNNVQVLGRNAFHDCTLNFDRSYLDTDWGMRTVAFAGYGCPLQADIPVDQMMVKLQNEYPERREELLKLLAIDPKWRMHQVSDGQRRRVQIFLGLLRPFKILLLDEVTV
;
A
#
# COMPACT_ATOMS: atom_id res chain seq x y z
N MET A 1 -26.99 -44.87 -8.26
CA MET A 1 -27.21 -43.77 -7.27
C MET A 1 -25.90 -42.95 -7.19
N SER A 2 -25.86 -41.86 -7.90
CA SER A 2 -24.69 -40.95 -7.97
C SER A 2 -24.78 -39.97 -6.81
N ALA A 3 -23.79 -40.04 -5.90
CA ALA A 3 -23.63 -39.09 -4.82
C ALA A 3 -23.09 -37.77 -5.42
N LEU A 4 -23.95 -36.82 -5.62
CA LEU A 4 -23.55 -35.43 -5.85
C LEU A 4 -22.96 -34.92 -4.53
N ALA A 5 -21.63 -34.90 -4.45
CA ALA A 5 -20.92 -34.20 -3.39
C ALA A 5 -21.29 -32.72 -3.51
N GLN A 6 -22.06 -32.22 -2.56
CA GLN A 6 -22.31 -30.81 -2.39
C GLN A 6 -20.95 -30.19 -1.98
N MET A 7 -20.29 -29.51 -2.91
CA MET A 7 -19.18 -28.62 -2.56
C MET A 7 -19.77 -27.44 -1.78
N GLU A 8 -19.57 -27.44 -0.47
CA GLU A 8 -19.81 -26.26 0.34
C GLU A 8 -18.99 -25.08 -0.24
N PRO A 9 -19.57 -23.90 -0.38
CA PRO A 9 -18.81 -22.74 -0.84
C PRO A 9 -17.69 -22.50 0.17
N LYS A 10 -16.43 -22.62 -0.25
CA LYS A 10 -15.29 -22.21 0.57
C LYS A 10 -15.44 -20.71 0.85
N GLU A 11 -15.76 -20.36 2.09
CA GLU A 11 -15.70 -18.97 2.55
C GLU A 11 -14.28 -18.45 2.28
N GLU A 12 -14.17 -17.45 1.42
CA GLU A 12 -12.88 -16.83 1.15
C GLU A 12 -12.39 -16.13 2.43
N PRO A 13 -11.12 -16.29 2.79
CA PRO A 13 -10.59 -15.71 4.01
C PRO A 13 -10.72 -14.17 3.98
N ILE A 14 -11.19 -13.60 5.09
CA ILE A 14 -11.27 -12.15 5.24
C ILE A 14 -9.84 -11.59 5.36
N HIS A 15 -9.49 -10.72 4.44
CA HIS A 15 -8.18 -10.09 4.39
C HIS A 15 -8.14 -8.71 5.05
N LEU A 16 -9.26 -7.98 5.05
CA LEU A 16 -9.42 -6.73 5.80
C LEU A 16 -10.65 -6.84 6.70
N ASP A 17 -10.50 -6.56 7.97
CA ASP A 17 -11.57 -6.56 8.96
C ASP A 17 -11.47 -5.30 9.83
N VAL A 18 -12.44 -4.41 9.68
CA VAL A 18 -12.54 -3.16 10.43
C VAL A 18 -13.88 -3.17 11.15
N LYS A 19 -13.87 -2.97 12.47
CA LYS A 19 -15.05 -3.00 13.34
C LYS A 19 -15.15 -1.72 14.16
N ASP A 20 -16.28 -1.05 14.05
CA ASP A 20 -16.65 0.13 14.84
C ASP A 20 -15.54 1.18 14.93
N LEU A 21 -14.83 1.38 13.82
CA LEU A 21 -13.69 2.28 13.76
C LEU A 21 -14.17 3.73 13.83
N THR A 22 -13.80 4.41 14.92
CA THR A 22 -13.91 5.85 15.05
C THR A 22 -12.51 6.44 15.18
N PHE A 23 -12.17 7.41 14.31
CA PHE A 23 -10.86 8.01 14.30
C PHE A 23 -10.92 9.51 14.00
N GLY A 24 -10.16 10.30 14.76
CA GLY A 24 -9.96 11.72 14.57
C GLY A 24 -8.53 12.13 14.88
N TYR A 25 -8.09 13.20 14.27
CA TYR A 25 -6.81 13.82 14.60
C TYR A 25 -6.93 14.65 15.89
N ALA A 26 -5.87 14.73 16.66
CA ALA A 26 -5.86 15.46 17.94
C ALA A 26 -6.44 16.88 17.79
N GLY A 27 -7.40 17.22 18.65
CA GLY A 27 -8.07 18.52 18.66
C GLY A 27 -9.06 18.77 17.51
N ARG A 28 -9.45 17.72 16.77
CA ARG A 28 -10.43 17.82 15.67
C ARG A 28 -11.57 16.83 15.85
N GLU A 29 -12.71 17.13 15.24
CA GLU A 29 -13.82 16.21 15.10
C GLU A 29 -13.39 14.89 14.42
N PRO A 30 -13.99 13.75 14.82
CA PRO A 30 -13.70 12.47 14.20
C PRO A 30 -13.98 12.50 12.69
N VAL A 31 -12.98 12.09 11.90
CA VAL A 31 -13.07 11.97 10.44
C VAL A 31 -13.76 10.66 10.05
N LEU A 32 -13.52 9.59 10.80
CA LEU A 32 -14.21 8.30 10.64
C LEU A 32 -15.09 8.08 11.86
N LYS A 33 -16.35 7.66 11.66
CA LYS A 33 -17.33 7.43 12.74
C LYS A 33 -17.97 6.07 12.53
N ASN A 34 -17.76 5.15 13.47
CA ASN A 34 -18.36 3.81 13.51
C ASN A 34 -18.23 3.04 12.18
N LEU A 35 -17.07 3.14 11.54
CA LEU A 35 -16.83 2.48 10.24
C LEU A 35 -16.69 0.97 10.46
N ASN A 36 -17.48 0.22 9.70
CA ASN A 36 -17.38 -1.23 9.60
C ASN A 36 -17.10 -1.60 8.14
N MET A 37 -16.08 -2.44 7.90
CA MET A 37 -15.70 -2.87 6.56
C MET A 37 -15.02 -4.22 6.61
N GLN A 38 -15.44 -5.13 5.75
CA GLN A 38 -14.80 -6.43 5.55
C GLN A 38 -14.54 -6.66 4.07
N LEU A 39 -13.37 -7.13 3.72
CA LEU A 39 -12.99 -7.51 2.37
C LEU A 39 -12.33 -8.89 2.37
N SER A 40 -12.80 -9.76 1.51
CA SER A 40 -12.23 -11.08 1.29
C SER A 40 -10.95 -11.02 0.45
N GLY A 41 -10.24 -12.13 0.38
CA GLY A 41 -9.09 -12.30 -0.53
C GLY A 41 -9.49 -12.09 -1.99
N GLY A 42 -8.61 -11.47 -2.78
CA GLY A 42 -8.86 -11.18 -4.20
C GLY A 42 -9.84 -10.04 -4.48
N ALA A 43 -10.51 -9.46 -3.46
CA ALA A 43 -11.42 -8.35 -3.65
C ALA A 43 -10.70 -7.10 -4.18
N ARG A 44 -11.40 -6.37 -5.05
CA ARG A 44 -10.98 -5.05 -5.55
C ARG A 44 -11.98 -4.02 -5.06
N CYS A 45 -11.55 -3.09 -4.21
CA CYS A 45 -12.41 -2.08 -3.60
C CYS A 45 -11.98 -0.68 -4.04
N LEU A 46 -12.95 0.12 -4.48
CA LEU A 46 -12.75 1.52 -4.81
C LEU A 46 -13.42 2.39 -3.74
N LEU A 47 -12.63 3.25 -3.08
CA LEU A 47 -13.14 4.23 -2.11
C LEU A 47 -13.54 5.52 -2.83
N ILE A 48 -14.83 5.83 -2.82
CA ILE A 48 -15.39 7.03 -3.45
C ILE A 48 -15.93 7.96 -2.34
N GLY A 49 -15.72 9.25 -2.49
CA GLY A 49 -16.21 10.26 -1.55
C GLY A 49 -15.60 11.63 -1.79
N ALA A 50 -16.19 12.66 -1.22
CA ALA A 50 -15.71 14.04 -1.29
C ALA A 50 -14.29 14.20 -0.68
N ASN A 51 -13.63 15.31 -0.99
CA ASN A 51 -12.39 15.66 -0.30
C ASN A 51 -12.67 15.85 1.20
N GLY A 52 -11.78 15.31 2.03
CA GLY A 52 -11.97 15.30 3.49
C GLY A 52 -12.86 14.18 4.04
N ALA A 53 -13.48 13.33 3.21
CA ALA A 53 -14.33 12.22 3.65
C ALA A 53 -13.58 11.06 4.37
N GLY A 54 -12.27 11.17 4.57
CA GLY A 54 -11.49 10.17 5.30
C GLY A 54 -10.90 9.04 4.46
N LYS A 55 -10.94 9.11 3.12
CA LYS A 55 -10.36 8.07 2.22
C LYS A 55 -8.90 7.80 2.51
N SER A 56 -8.06 8.82 2.51
CA SER A 56 -6.63 8.69 2.83
C SER A 56 -6.41 8.31 4.29
N THR A 57 -7.29 8.73 5.19
CA THR A 57 -7.22 8.37 6.62
C THR A 57 -7.40 6.86 6.82
N ILE A 58 -8.44 6.25 6.23
CA ILE A 58 -8.63 4.80 6.37
C ILE A 58 -7.48 4.01 5.71
N LEU A 59 -6.98 4.45 4.55
CA LEU A 59 -5.84 3.79 3.90
C LEU A 59 -4.57 3.88 4.76
N ARG A 60 -4.32 5.02 5.43
CA ARG A 60 -3.20 5.18 6.37
C ARG A 60 -3.36 4.32 7.62
N ILE A 61 -4.56 4.13 8.14
CA ILE A 61 -4.82 3.21 9.25
C ILE A 61 -4.56 1.77 8.81
N LEU A 62 -5.12 1.33 7.69
CA LEU A 62 -4.89 0.00 7.13
C LEU A 62 -3.42 -0.25 6.79
N SER A 63 -2.68 0.79 6.42
CA SER A 63 -1.24 0.71 6.18
C SER A 63 -0.39 0.68 7.46
N GLY A 64 -1.00 0.78 8.65
CA GLY A 64 -0.31 0.80 9.94
C GLY A 64 0.41 2.11 10.24
N ARG A 65 0.06 3.21 9.55
CA ARG A 65 0.67 4.53 9.78
C ARG A 65 -0.04 5.35 10.85
N HIS A 66 -1.25 4.94 11.25
CA HIS A 66 -2.01 5.58 12.32
C HIS A 66 -2.49 4.54 13.33
N LEU A 67 -2.20 4.80 14.61
CA LEU A 67 -2.75 4.04 15.72
C LEU A 67 -4.20 4.49 15.96
N THR A 68 -5.10 3.53 16.14
CA THR A 68 -6.49 3.78 16.50
C THR A 68 -6.73 3.54 18.00
N ALA A 69 -7.82 4.07 18.54
CA ALA A 69 -8.21 3.84 19.93
C ALA A 69 -8.33 2.33 20.23
N GLY A 70 -8.22 1.95 21.51
CA GLY A 70 -8.33 0.54 21.92
C GLY A 70 -7.16 -0.33 21.45
N ASN A 71 -5.95 0.24 21.33
CA ASN A 71 -4.75 -0.44 20.85
C ASN A 71 -4.89 -0.99 19.41
N GLY A 72 -5.79 -0.43 18.60
CA GLY A 72 -5.97 -0.82 17.20
C GLY A 72 -6.54 -2.21 16.97
N ASN A 73 -7.08 -2.87 18.00
CA ASN A 73 -7.61 -4.24 17.88
C ASN A 73 -8.84 -4.34 16.97
N ASN A 74 -9.47 -3.22 16.68
CA ASN A 74 -10.61 -3.11 15.79
C ASN A 74 -10.25 -3.00 14.29
N VAL A 75 -8.95 -3.03 13.97
CA VAL A 75 -8.46 -2.99 12.59
C VAL A 75 -7.48 -4.12 12.36
N GLN A 76 -7.90 -5.10 11.57
CA GLN A 76 -7.08 -6.26 11.23
C GLN A 76 -6.83 -6.33 9.72
N VAL A 77 -5.60 -6.67 9.37
CA VAL A 77 -5.14 -6.90 8.01
C VAL A 77 -4.52 -8.30 7.95
N LEU A 78 -5.03 -9.17 7.08
CA LEU A 78 -4.64 -10.58 7.01
C LEU A 78 -4.72 -11.28 8.38
N GLY A 79 -5.77 -10.98 9.17
CA GLY A 79 -5.97 -11.52 10.52
C GLY A 79 -4.99 -11.02 11.58
N ARG A 80 -4.19 -10.00 11.29
CA ARG A 80 -3.18 -9.41 12.18
C ARG A 80 -3.48 -7.95 12.45
N ASN A 81 -3.09 -7.44 13.64
CA ASN A 81 -3.29 -6.04 13.99
C ASN A 81 -2.56 -5.12 13.00
N ALA A 82 -3.29 -4.19 12.38
CA ALA A 82 -2.77 -3.35 11.30
C ALA A 82 -1.60 -2.46 11.73
N PHE A 83 -1.57 -2.00 13.00
CA PHE A 83 -0.55 -1.08 13.50
C PHE A 83 0.60 -1.79 14.22
N HIS A 84 0.29 -2.75 15.11
CA HIS A 84 1.30 -3.34 15.99
C HIS A 84 2.08 -4.48 15.33
N ASP A 85 1.53 -5.14 14.31
CA ASP A 85 2.25 -6.23 13.63
C ASP A 85 3.11 -5.70 12.49
N CYS A 86 4.39 -5.48 12.79
CA CYS A 86 5.38 -5.01 11.81
C CYS A 86 5.64 -6.02 10.68
N THR A 87 5.30 -7.30 10.86
CA THR A 87 5.50 -8.33 9.82
C THR A 87 4.58 -8.10 8.62
N LEU A 88 3.47 -7.39 8.81
CA LEU A 88 2.58 -6.95 7.73
C LEU A 88 3.29 -6.11 6.66
N ASN A 89 4.40 -5.47 6.98
CA ASN A 89 5.16 -4.67 6.01
C ASN A 89 5.80 -5.53 4.90
N PHE A 90 5.86 -6.85 5.07
CA PHE A 90 6.29 -7.79 4.03
C PHE A 90 5.15 -8.24 3.12
N ASP A 91 3.91 -8.19 3.60
CA ASP A 91 2.70 -8.66 2.90
C ASP A 91 1.86 -7.50 2.34
N ARG A 92 2.14 -6.27 2.74
CA ARG A 92 1.34 -5.08 2.43
C ARG A 92 2.17 -4.04 1.71
N SER A 93 1.66 -3.53 0.56
CA SER A 93 2.20 -2.37 -0.13
C SER A 93 1.22 -1.19 -0.02
N TYR A 94 1.73 -0.02 0.34
CA TYR A 94 0.97 1.23 0.38
C TYR A 94 1.67 2.30 -0.44
N LEU A 95 0.97 2.81 -1.43
CA LEU A 95 1.43 3.89 -2.30
C LEU A 95 0.52 5.11 -2.13
N ASP A 96 1.11 6.25 -1.84
CA ASP A 96 0.46 7.54 -1.77
C ASP A 96 1.22 8.59 -2.59
N THR A 97 0.75 9.82 -2.60
CA THR A 97 1.42 10.92 -3.29
C THR A 97 2.79 11.24 -2.68
N ASP A 98 2.95 11.00 -1.37
CA ASP A 98 4.18 11.26 -0.61
C ASP A 98 5.14 10.07 -0.61
N TRP A 99 4.75 8.94 -1.23
CA TRP A 99 5.59 7.75 -1.23
C TRP A 99 6.94 8.01 -1.92
N GLY A 100 8.02 7.60 -1.28
CA GLY A 100 9.38 7.87 -1.74
C GLY A 100 9.87 9.29 -1.44
N MET A 101 9.00 10.23 -1.08
CA MET A 101 9.37 11.57 -0.67
C MET A 101 9.82 11.63 0.80
N ARG A 102 9.16 10.83 1.65
CA ARG A 102 9.39 10.79 3.11
C ARG A 102 9.94 9.45 3.61
N THR A 103 9.71 8.38 2.87
CA THR A 103 10.19 7.06 3.25
C THR A 103 11.62 6.86 2.78
N VAL A 104 12.51 7.57 3.36
CA VAL A 104 13.90 7.36 3.06
C VAL A 104 14.46 6.38 4.06
N ALA A 105 14.56 5.16 3.65
CA ALA A 105 15.50 4.22 4.23
C ALA A 105 16.96 4.60 3.92
N PHE A 106 17.23 5.85 3.59
CA PHE A 106 18.54 6.37 3.30
C PHE A 106 18.90 7.39 4.36
N ALA A 107 19.36 6.90 5.52
CA ALA A 107 20.28 7.58 6.43
C ALA A 107 20.25 9.13 6.36
N GLY A 108 19.10 9.76 6.59
CA GLY A 108 19.04 11.21 6.83
C GLY A 108 19.36 12.14 5.65
N TYR A 109 19.56 11.64 4.46
CA TYR A 109 19.82 12.47 3.28
C TYR A 109 18.56 12.57 2.41
N GLY A 110 18.28 13.76 1.90
CA GLY A 110 17.12 14.23 1.19
C GLY A 110 16.44 13.25 0.23
N CYS A 111 15.31 13.61 -0.29
CA CYS A 111 14.43 12.76 -1.09
C CYS A 111 15.20 11.98 -2.17
N PRO A 112 15.27 10.63 -2.12
CA PRO A 112 16.00 9.84 -3.12
C PRO A 112 15.46 10.02 -4.53
N LEU A 113 14.19 10.44 -4.67
CA LEU A 113 13.59 10.75 -5.98
C LEU A 113 14.07 12.07 -6.59
N GLN A 114 14.86 12.84 -5.87
CA GLN A 114 15.54 14.04 -6.38
C GLN A 114 17.07 13.87 -6.48
N ALA A 115 17.58 12.75 -5.99
CA ALA A 115 19.01 12.46 -6.04
C ALA A 115 19.46 12.12 -7.48
N ASP A 116 20.73 12.38 -7.77
CA ASP A 116 21.37 11.98 -9.03
C ASP A 116 21.75 10.49 -8.99
N ILE A 117 20.72 9.64 -8.87
CA ILE A 117 20.86 8.19 -8.84
C ILE A 117 20.02 7.62 -9.99
N PRO A 118 20.57 6.74 -10.83
CA PRO A 118 19.79 6.06 -11.86
C PRO A 118 18.86 5.02 -11.24
N VAL A 119 17.75 4.73 -11.92
CA VAL A 119 16.70 3.82 -11.41
C VAL A 119 17.24 2.43 -11.11
N ASP A 120 18.17 1.91 -11.89
CA ASP A 120 18.78 0.58 -11.67
C ASP A 120 19.59 0.47 -10.37
N GLN A 121 20.02 1.59 -9.80
CA GLN A 121 20.72 1.64 -8.51
C GLN A 121 19.80 1.89 -7.32
N MET A 122 18.53 2.26 -7.59
CA MET A 122 17.56 2.49 -6.52
C MET A 122 17.06 1.14 -5.98
N MET A 123 17.12 0.94 -4.65
CA MET A 123 16.68 -0.30 -4.00
C MET A 123 17.31 -1.56 -4.65
N VAL A 124 18.57 -1.51 -5.05
CA VAL A 124 19.27 -2.55 -5.83
C VAL A 124 19.13 -3.95 -5.23
N LYS A 125 19.15 -4.08 -3.89
CA LYS A 125 18.95 -5.37 -3.22
C LYS A 125 17.60 -5.97 -3.56
N LEU A 126 16.55 -5.15 -3.52
CA LEU A 126 15.19 -5.58 -3.82
C LEU A 126 15.02 -5.88 -5.32
N GLN A 127 15.64 -5.09 -6.20
CA GLN A 127 15.64 -5.36 -7.63
C GLN A 127 16.30 -6.70 -7.97
N ASN A 128 17.38 -7.05 -7.29
CA ASN A 128 18.10 -8.31 -7.47
C ASN A 128 17.37 -9.51 -6.82
N GLU A 129 16.59 -9.27 -5.77
CA GLU A 129 15.78 -10.29 -5.11
C GLU A 129 14.60 -10.74 -5.97
N TYR A 130 14.04 -9.83 -6.81
CA TYR A 130 12.88 -10.09 -7.68
C TYR A 130 13.16 -9.72 -9.15
N PRO A 131 14.11 -10.38 -9.84
CA PRO A 131 14.56 -9.97 -11.15
C PRO A 131 13.48 -10.09 -12.25
N GLU A 132 12.67 -11.15 -12.23
CA GLU A 132 11.58 -11.35 -13.20
C GLU A 132 10.52 -10.27 -13.06
N ARG A 133 10.09 -10.02 -11.81
CA ARG A 133 9.13 -8.97 -11.50
C ARG A 133 9.66 -7.58 -11.85
N ARG A 134 10.94 -7.35 -11.64
CA ARG A 134 11.62 -6.12 -12.04
C ARG A 134 11.47 -5.86 -13.53
N GLU A 135 11.82 -6.85 -14.38
CA GLU A 135 11.75 -6.72 -15.83
C GLU A 135 10.31 -6.51 -16.32
N GLU A 136 9.36 -7.24 -15.76
CA GLU A 136 7.93 -7.07 -16.05
C GLU A 136 7.46 -5.65 -15.73
N LEU A 137 7.77 -5.13 -14.54
CA LEU A 137 7.36 -3.79 -14.12
C LEU A 137 8.05 -2.68 -14.92
N LEU A 138 9.33 -2.82 -15.26
CA LEU A 138 10.04 -1.86 -16.11
C LEU A 138 9.38 -1.77 -17.49
N LYS A 139 9.01 -2.91 -18.08
CA LYS A 139 8.32 -2.98 -19.36
C LYS A 139 6.91 -2.40 -19.28
N LEU A 140 6.13 -2.80 -18.26
CA LEU A 140 4.73 -2.36 -18.07
C LEU A 140 4.62 -0.85 -17.88
N LEU A 141 5.55 -0.29 -17.10
CA LEU A 141 5.56 1.15 -16.75
C LEU A 141 6.39 1.99 -17.74
N ALA A 142 6.95 1.36 -18.79
CA ALA A 142 7.81 2.01 -19.78
C ALA A 142 8.93 2.85 -19.11
N ILE A 143 9.70 2.22 -18.23
CA ILE A 143 10.79 2.86 -17.47
C ILE A 143 12.12 2.45 -18.10
N ASP A 144 12.96 3.44 -18.41
CA ASP A 144 14.36 3.20 -18.72
C ASP A 144 15.16 3.10 -17.40
N PRO A 145 15.84 1.97 -17.13
CA PRO A 145 16.65 1.80 -15.92
C PRO A 145 17.76 2.86 -15.73
N LYS A 146 18.17 3.52 -16.82
CA LYS A 146 19.20 4.57 -16.82
C LYS A 146 18.65 5.95 -16.49
N TRP A 147 17.34 6.12 -16.38
CA TRP A 147 16.77 7.41 -16.00
C TRP A 147 17.34 7.90 -14.68
N ARG A 148 17.71 9.18 -14.66
CA ARG A 148 18.16 9.89 -13.46
C ARG A 148 17.04 10.76 -12.92
N MET A 149 16.74 10.63 -11.65
CA MET A 149 15.52 11.18 -11.04
C MET A 149 15.43 12.72 -11.09
N HIS A 150 16.55 13.42 -11.18
CA HIS A 150 16.58 14.87 -11.34
C HIS A 150 16.31 15.35 -12.77
N GLN A 151 16.37 14.45 -13.77
CA GLN A 151 16.21 14.78 -15.21
C GLN A 151 14.87 14.35 -15.80
N VAL A 152 14.09 13.56 -15.07
CA VAL A 152 12.83 13.01 -15.57
C VAL A 152 11.65 13.94 -15.27
N SER A 153 10.61 13.87 -16.09
CA SER A 153 9.34 14.56 -15.86
C SER A 153 8.62 14.02 -14.62
N ASP A 154 7.64 14.78 -14.11
CA ASP A 154 6.86 14.34 -12.94
C ASP A 154 6.10 13.05 -13.20
N GLY A 155 5.54 12.86 -14.40
CA GLY A 155 4.89 11.60 -14.79
C GLY A 155 5.87 10.42 -14.85
N GLN A 156 7.09 10.63 -15.35
CA GLN A 156 8.14 9.60 -15.31
C GLN A 156 8.57 9.29 -13.87
N ARG A 157 8.73 10.32 -13.03
CA ARG A 157 9.03 10.16 -11.61
C ARG A 157 7.94 9.36 -10.91
N ARG A 158 6.67 9.63 -11.22
CA ARG A 158 5.54 8.88 -10.66
C ARG A 158 5.57 7.42 -11.07
N ARG A 159 5.87 7.11 -12.33
CA ARG A 159 6.03 5.70 -12.78
C ARG A 159 7.15 4.98 -12.01
N VAL A 160 8.28 5.65 -11.76
CA VAL A 160 9.37 5.08 -10.94
C VAL A 160 8.94 4.86 -9.50
N GLN A 161 8.16 5.77 -8.89
CA GLN A 161 7.59 5.56 -7.56
C GLN A 161 6.73 4.29 -7.52
N ILE A 162 5.84 4.12 -8.49
CA ILE A 162 4.99 2.93 -8.61
C ILE A 162 5.85 1.67 -8.78
N PHE A 163 6.84 1.71 -9.67
CA PHE A 163 7.78 0.61 -9.88
C PHE A 163 8.44 0.16 -8.58
N LEU A 164 9.07 1.09 -7.86
CA LEU A 164 9.76 0.76 -6.61
C LEU A 164 8.81 0.25 -5.52
N GLY A 165 7.60 0.79 -5.45
CA GLY A 165 6.58 0.36 -4.49
C GLY A 165 5.97 -1.01 -4.79
N LEU A 166 6.02 -1.46 -6.04
CA LEU A 166 5.49 -2.75 -6.47
C LEU A 166 6.56 -3.84 -6.61
N LEU A 167 7.85 -3.52 -6.47
CA LEU A 167 8.94 -4.50 -6.60
C LEU A 167 8.77 -5.69 -5.66
N ARG A 168 8.49 -5.43 -4.38
CA ARG A 168 8.21 -6.52 -3.42
C ARG A 168 6.83 -7.10 -3.71
N PRO A 169 6.68 -8.42 -3.82
CA PRO A 169 5.37 -9.07 -3.87
C PRO A 169 4.55 -8.72 -2.62
N PHE A 170 3.25 -8.58 -2.79
CA PHE A 170 2.32 -8.20 -1.72
C PHE A 170 1.05 -9.06 -1.80
N LYS A 171 0.38 -9.22 -0.67
CA LYS A 171 -0.96 -9.82 -0.55
C LYS A 171 -2.05 -8.76 -0.55
N ILE A 172 -1.71 -7.55 -0.06
CA ILE A 172 -2.60 -6.38 -0.04
C ILE A 172 -1.89 -5.19 -0.66
N LEU A 173 -2.58 -4.52 -1.57
CA LEU A 173 -2.16 -3.28 -2.19
C LEU A 173 -3.15 -2.16 -1.82
N LEU A 174 -2.63 -1.11 -1.21
CA LEU A 174 -3.37 0.09 -0.85
C LEU A 174 -2.87 1.25 -1.72
N LEU A 175 -3.77 1.88 -2.46
CA LEU A 175 -3.46 2.96 -3.39
C LEU A 175 -4.21 4.23 -2.99
N ASP A 176 -3.49 5.30 -2.68
CA ASP A 176 -4.04 6.60 -2.29
C ASP A 176 -3.65 7.65 -3.33
N GLU A 177 -4.63 8.08 -4.15
CA GLU A 177 -4.44 9.07 -5.24
C GLU A 177 -3.30 8.71 -6.20
N VAL A 178 -3.14 7.43 -6.51
CA VAL A 178 -2.12 6.94 -7.44
C VAL A 178 -2.63 7.08 -8.86
N THR A 179 -2.50 8.27 -9.44
CA THR A 179 -2.75 8.54 -10.87
C THR A 179 -1.43 8.72 -11.61
N VAL A 180 -1.36 8.22 -12.83
CA VAL A 180 -0.23 8.38 -13.75
C VAL A 180 -0.61 9.41 -14.81
#